data_75f9a7118836cbbca05dcb5b4b566438
#
_entry.id   75f9a7118836cbbca05dcb5b4b566438
#
_cell.length_a   1.000
_cell.length_b   1.000
_cell.length_c   1.000
_cell.angle_alpha   90.00
_cell.angle_beta   90.00
_cell.angle_gamma   90.00
#
_symmetry.space_group_name_H-M   'P 1'
#
loop_
_entity.id
_entity.type
_entity.pdbx_description
1 polymer ?
#
loop_
_entity_poly.entity_id
_entity_poly.type
_entity_poly.pdbx_seq_one_letter_code
_entity_poly.pdbx_strand_id
1 'polypeptide(L)'
;SVIEKKLDGDLSKFYYLGPMWRYERPQKGRFRQFFQAGVEVLGYPEGLAELELVSMICNLNKEFKINNPVLKINHLGNPETKEKFSRSLLDYLNPMKSDLNEKDLSRLKNNPLRVLDSKDPKTQEILKDAPSISDYLPKSSLELLLKIKKIFSEECNIKIDHNLVRGLDYYSGFVFESISSDLGAQDAYLGGGRYDNLCSQLGGKDMPAIGMAIGCLLYTSD
;
A
#
# COMPACT_ATOMS: atom_id res chain seq x y z
N SER A 1 -5.88 20.40 6.61
CA SER A 1 -6.28 20.28 7.99
C SER A 1 -5.12 20.20 8.98
N VAL A 2 -4.17 19.24 8.90
CA VAL A 2 -2.98 19.21 9.78
C VAL A 2 -2.12 20.45 9.58
N ILE A 3 -1.83 20.81 8.33
CA ILE A 3 -1.09 22.02 7.96
C ILE A 3 -1.83 23.27 8.40
N GLU A 4 -3.12 23.39 8.10
CA GLU A 4 -3.97 24.52 8.49
C GLU A 4 -4.03 24.72 9.99
N LYS A 5 -4.00 23.63 10.79
CA LYS A 5 -3.99 23.68 12.24
C LYS A 5 -2.59 23.78 12.85
N LYS A 6 -1.56 23.92 12.01
CA LYS A 6 -0.14 24.00 12.42
C LYS A 6 0.33 22.83 13.29
N LEU A 7 -0.16 21.62 12.99
CA LEU A 7 0.25 20.39 13.66
C LEU A 7 1.37 19.67 12.90
N ASP A 8 1.88 20.26 11.84
CA ASP A 8 2.90 19.74 10.95
C ASP A 8 4.33 19.90 11.53
N GLY A 9 4.58 19.39 12.67
CA GLY A 9 5.87 19.43 13.39
C GLY A 9 5.82 18.65 14.68
N ASP A 10 4.64 18.21 15.07
CA ASP A 10 4.43 17.47 16.32
C ASP A 10 4.26 15.97 16.05
N LEU A 11 4.71 15.16 17.00
CA LEU A 11 4.40 13.74 17.02
C LEU A 11 2.91 13.57 17.30
N SER A 12 2.18 13.04 16.34
CA SER A 12 0.72 12.96 16.44
C SER A 12 0.18 11.63 15.92
N LYS A 13 -0.88 11.17 16.54
CA LYS A 13 -1.66 10.01 16.10
C LYS A 13 -3.13 10.41 16.00
N PHE A 14 -3.71 10.16 14.86
CA PHE A 14 -5.10 10.48 14.59
C PHE A 14 -5.84 9.22 14.16
N TYR A 15 -7.12 9.18 14.43
CA TYR A 15 -8.03 8.22 13.83
C TYR A 15 -9.26 8.92 13.28
N TYR A 16 -9.89 8.29 12.32
CA TYR A 16 -11.19 8.73 11.80
C TYR A 16 -12.08 7.52 11.54
N LEU A 17 -13.38 7.75 11.63
CA LEU A 17 -14.43 6.80 11.28
C LEU A 17 -15.59 7.57 10.67
N GLY A 18 -16.02 7.19 9.49
CA GLY A 18 -17.14 7.86 8.86
C GLY A 18 -17.42 7.42 7.43
N PRO A 19 -18.48 7.99 6.84
CA PRO A 19 -18.79 7.75 5.44
C PRO A 19 -17.80 8.46 4.53
N MET A 20 -17.35 7.72 3.51
CA MET A 20 -16.48 8.20 2.45
C MET A 20 -17.18 8.09 1.11
N TRP A 21 -16.80 8.97 0.17
CA TRP A 21 -17.36 8.98 -1.18
C TRP A 21 -16.24 8.92 -2.21
N ARG A 22 -16.47 8.16 -3.28
CA ARG A 22 -15.56 8.08 -4.42
C ARG A 22 -16.30 8.16 -5.74
N TYR A 23 -15.70 8.81 -6.70
CA TYR A 23 -16.20 8.90 -8.08
C TYR A 23 -15.69 7.72 -8.90
N GLU A 24 -16.32 6.55 -8.76
CA GLU A 24 -15.99 5.35 -9.50
C GLU A 24 -17.25 4.64 -9.98
N ARG A 25 -17.11 3.77 -11.01
CA ARG A 25 -18.22 2.91 -11.42
C ARG A 25 -18.49 1.89 -10.30
N PRO A 26 -19.75 1.78 -9.84
CA PRO A 26 -20.11 0.77 -8.84
C PRO A 26 -19.84 -0.63 -9.37
N GLN A 27 -19.28 -1.49 -8.52
CA GLN A 27 -19.05 -2.91 -8.76
C GLN A 27 -19.41 -3.67 -7.49
N LYS A 28 -19.59 -5.00 -7.57
CA LYS A 28 -19.83 -5.83 -6.40
C LYS A 28 -18.71 -5.62 -5.37
N GLY A 29 -19.06 -5.23 -4.15
CA GLY A 29 -18.10 -4.88 -3.08
C GLY A 29 -17.42 -3.51 -3.23
N ARG A 30 -17.78 -2.67 -4.24
CA ARG A 30 -17.19 -1.35 -4.45
C ARG A 30 -18.26 -0.29 -4.68
N PHE A 31 -18.71 0.32 -3.59
CA PHE A 31 -19.76 1.34 -3.60
C PHE A 31 -19.18 2.74 -3.76
N ARG A 32 -20.00 3.69 -4.25
CA ARG A 32 -19.66 5.12 -4.31
C ARG A 32 -19.62 5.76 -2.93
N GLN A 33 -20.50 5.33 -2.04
CA GLN A 33 -20.51 5.68 -0.63
C GLN A 33 -20.17 4.42 0.18
N PHE A 34 -19.27 4.53 1.12
CA PHE A 34 -18.84 3.43 1.98
C PHE A 34 -18.37 3.98 3.32
N PHE A 35 -18.36 3.16 4.35
CA PHE A 35 -17.77 3.52 5.63
C PHE A 35 -16.31 3.08 5.69
N GLN A 36 -15.49 3.94 6.27
CA GLN A 36 -14.07 3.68 6.43
C GLN A 36 -13.61 4.12 7.81
N ALA A 37 -12.80 3.29 8.45
CA ALA A 37 -11.99 3.69 9.58
C ALA A 37 -10.54 3.84 9.11
N GLY A 38 -9.81 4.77 9.71
CA GLY A 38 -8.39 4.92 9.41
C GLY A 38 -7.62 5.48 10.59
N VAL A 39 -6.31 5.27 10.52
CA VAL A 39 -5.33 5.76 11.49
C VAL A 39 -4.19 6.42 10.73
N GLU A 40 -3.76 7.56 11.22
CA GLU A 40 -2.63 8.33 10.69
C GLU A 40 -1.64 8.61 11.81
N VAL A 41 -0.38 8.28 11.59
CA VAL A 41 0.73 8.46 12.53
C VAL A 41 1.73 9.41 11.89
N LEU A 42 1.91 10.58 12.50
CA LEU A 42 2.68 11.70 11.96
C LEU A 42 3.88 12.02 12.85
N GLY A 43 5.00 12.37 12.21
CA GLY A 43 6.23 12.78 12.89
C GLY A 43 7.13 11.63 13.33
N TYR A 44 6.70 10.39 13.23
CA TYR A 44 7.48 9.23 13.66
C TYR A 44 8.38 8.72 12.53
N PRO A 45 9.69 8.58 12.77
CA PRO A 45 10.60 7.98 11.79
C PRO A 45 10.24 6.53 11.49
N GLU A 46 10.75 6.03 10.38
CA GLU A 46 10.54 4.64 9.96
C GLU A 46 11.02 3.63 11.01
N GLY A 47 10.26 2.58 11.20
CA GLY A 47 10.54 1.44 12.09
C GLY A 47 9.49 1.27 13.19
N LEU A 48 9.31 2.22 14.09
CA LEU A 48 8.38 2.09 15.22
C LEU A 48 6.91 2.19 14.82
N ALA A 49 6.59 3.14 13.96
CA ALA A 49 5.21 3.33 13.51
C ALA A 49 4.72 2.15 12.66
N GLU A 50 5.60 1.56 11.86
CA GLU A 50 5.32 0.34 11.10
C GLU A 50 4.98 -0.84 12.01
N LEU A 51 5.79 -1.06 13.05
CA LEU A 51 5.55 -2.13 14.03
C LEU A 51 4.22 -1.92 14.77
N GLU A 52 3.92 -0.68 15.16
CA GLU A 52 2.66 -0.35 15.84
C GLU A 52 1.44 -0.61 14.93
N LEU A 53 1.49 -0.16 13.67
CA LEU A 53 0.39 -0.41 12.73
C LEU A 53 0.23 -1.89 12.40
N VAL A 54 1.32 -2.63 12.22
CA VAL A 54 1.24 -4.08 11.97
C VAL A 54 0.65 -4.80 13.19
N SER A 55 1.06 -4.45 14.42
CA SER A 55 0.45 -4.98 15.64
C SER A 55 -1.05 -4.68 15.70
N MET A 56 -1.45 -3.45 15.36
CA MET A 56 -2.87 -3.08 15.29
C MET A 56 -3.62 -3.90 14.25
N ILE A 57 -3.06 -4.13 13.06
CA ILE A 57 -3.67 -4.96 12.01
C ILE A 57 -3.86 -6.39 12.49
N CYS A 58 -2.86 -7.00 13.13
CA CYS A 58 -2.96 -8.36 13.67
C CYS A 58 -4.09 -8.45 14.71
N ASN A 59 -4.19 -7.46 15.60
CA ASN A 59 -5.26 -7.40 16.60
C ASN A 59 -6.64 -7.19 15.95
N LEU A 60 -6.78 -6.30 14.97
CA LEU A 60 -8.04 -6.11 14.25
C LEU A 60 -8.49 -7.38 13.54
N ASN A 61 -7.58 -8.10 12.88
CA ASN A 61 -7.88 -9.38 12.24
C ASN A 61 -8.44 -10.41 13.23
N LYS A 62 -7.89 -10.46 14.43
CA LYS A 62 -8.32 -11.35 15.50
C LYS A 62 -9.68 -10.93 16.07
N GLU A 63 -9.85 -9.65 16.41
CA GLU A 63 -11.09 -9.11 17.00
C GLU A 63 -12.28 -9.22 16.04
N PHE A 64 -12.06 -8.92 14.78
CA PHE A 64 -13.09 -9.04 13.73
C PHE A 64 -13.23 -10.46 13.18
N LYS A 65 -12.47 -11.44 13.70
CA LYS A 65 -12.50 -12.84 13.28
C LYS A 65 -12.39 -12.99 11.75
N ILE A 66 -11.46 -12.24 11.16
CA ILE A 66 -11.22 -12.32 9.72
C ILE A 66 -10.71 -13.72 9.36
N ASN A 67 -11.36 -14.37 8.41
CA ASN A 67 -10.95 -15.70 7.98
C ASN A 67 -9.69 -15.64 7.11
N ASN A 68 -8.67 -16.42 7.48
CA ASN A 68 -7.42 -16.57 6.72
C ASN A 68 -6.81 -15.26 6.20
N PRO A 69 -6.65 -14.22 7.05
CA PRO A 69 -6.08 -12.97 6.60
C PRO A 69 -4.62 -13.14 6.22
N VAL A 70 -4.22 -12.52 5.11
CA VAL A 70 -2.82 -12.43 4.69
C VAL A 70 -2.44 -10.97 4.63
N LEU A 71 -1.47 -10.56 5.43
CA LEU A 71 -0.89 -9.23 5.37
C LEU A 71 0.29 -9.23 4.39
N LYS A 72 0.07 -8.66 3.22
CA LYS A 72 1.14 -8.40 2.26
C LYS A 72 1.87 -7.13 2.64
N ILE A 73 3.19 -7.17 2.65
CA ILE A 73 4.05 -6.01 2.92
C ILE A 73 5.09 -5.86 1.83
N ASN A 74 5.47 -4.63 1.54
CA ASN A 74 6.56 -4.26 0.65
C ASN A 74 7.21 -2.96 1.11
N HIS A 75 8.30 -2.60 0.46
CA HIS A 75 8.96 -1.30 0.61
C HIS A 75 9.24 -0.71 -0.76
N LEU A 76 8.81 0.52 -1.00
CA LEU A 76 8.95 1.19 -2.30
C LEU A 76 10.27 1.96 -2.44
N GLY A 77 11.08 1.97 -1.40
CA GLY A 77 12.30 2.75 -1.35
C GLY A 77 12.06 4.25 -1.25
N ASN A 78 13.13 5.00 -1.37
CA ASN A 78 13.10 6.45 -1.50
C ASN A 78 12.81 6.88 -2.96
N PRO A 79 12.66 8.17 -3.27
CA PRO A 79 12.41 8.65 -4.62
C PRO A 79 13.45 8.17 -5.66
N GLU A 80 14.73 8.14 -5.29
CA GLU A 80 15.82 7.67 -6.16
C GLU A 80 15.68 6.17 -6.49
N THR A 81 15.37 5.35 -5.48
CA THR A 81 15.10 3.92 -5.65
C THR A 81 13.92 3.70 -6.59
N LYS A 82 12.81 4.42 -6.37
CA LYS A 82 11.61 4.34 -7.21
C LYS A 82 11.92 4.72 -8.66
N GLU A 83 12.71 5.76 -8.87
CA GLU A 83 13.09 6.21 -10.21
C GLU A 83 13.94 5.16 -10.94
N LYS A 84 14.98 4.64 -10.30
CA LYS A 84 15.85 3.60 -10.85
C LYS A 84 15.06 2.35 -11.21
N PHE A 85 14.23 1.87 -10.30
CA PHE A 85 13.39 0.71 -10.54
C PHE A 85 12.35 0.96 -11.65
N SER A 86 11.73 2.13 -11.66
CA SER A 86 10.77 2.52 -12.70
C SER A 86 11.39 2.52 -14.10
N ARG A 87 12.62 3.02 -14.24
CA ARG A 87 13.38 2.98 -15.50
C ARG A 87 13.66 1.54 -15.92
N SER A 88 14.18 0.71 -15.02
CA SER A 88 14.47 -0.69 -15.32
C SER A 88 13.21 -1.45 -15.73
N LEU A 89 12.08 -1.22 -15.07
CA LEU A 89 10.81 -1.82 -15.44
C LEU A 89 10.30 -1.33 -16.81
N LEU A 90 10.48 -0.05 -17.12
CA LEU A 90 10.18 0.51 -18.44
C LEU A 90 11.03 -0.13 -19.53
N ASP A 91 12.35 -0.24 -19.34
CA ASP A 91 13.26 -0.83 -20.29
C ASP A 91 12.93 -2.30 -20.56
N TYR A 92 12.55 -3.03 -19.49
CA TYR A 92 12.10 -4.41 -19.59
C TYR A 92 10.78 -4.55 -20.37
N LEU A 93 9.77 -3.70 -20.09
CA LEU A 93 8.45 -3.81 -20.69
C LEU A 93 8.33 -3.18 -22.09
N ASN A 94 9.22 -2.25 -22.47
CA ASN A 94 9.16 -1.56 -23.76
C ASN A 94 9.14 -2.51 -24.98
N PRO A 95 9.98 -3.57 -25.06
CA PRO A 95 9.94 -4.52 -26.16
C PRO A 95 8.63 -5.32 -26.24
N MET A 96 7.91 -5.45 -25.12
CA MET A 96 6.71 -6.29 -24.97
C MET A 96 5.41 -5.47 -24.98
N LYS A 97 5.48 -4.19 -25.38
CA LYS A 97 4.28 -3.29 -25.38
C LYS A 97 3.11 -3.82 -26.18
N SER A 98 3.38 -4.52 -27.29
CA SER A 98 2.33 -5.14 -28.12
C SER A 98 1.55 -6.24 -27.42
N ASP A 99 2.11 -6.79 -26.34
CA ASP A 99 1.53 -7.88 -25.56
C ASP A 99 0.71 -7.39 -24.37
N LEU A 100 0.81 -6.09 -24.03
CA LEU A 100 0.07 -5.47 -22.94
C LEU A 100 -1.30 -4.99 -23.44
N ASN A 101 -2.32 -5.11 -22.56
CA ASN A 101 -3.64 -4.54 -22.83
C ASN A 101 -3.63 -3.00 -22.70
N GLU A 102 -4.67 -2.33 -23.20
CA GLU A 102 -4.78 -0.85 -23.23
C GLU A 102 -4.65 -0.23 -21.83
N LYS A 103 -5.21 -0.87 -20.80
CA LYS A 103 -5.15 -0.39 -19.42
C LYS A 103 -3.71 -0.41 -18.89
N ASP A 104 -2.98 -1.48 -19.16
CA ASP A 104 -1.60 -1.63 -18.71
C ASP A 104 -0.64 -0.78 -19.54
N LEU A 105 -0.91 -0.56 -20.83
CA LEU A 105 -0.23 0.45 -21.64
C LEU A 105 -0.41 1.87 -21.08
N SER A 106 -1.62 2.21 -20.67
CA SER A 106 -1.88 3.50 -20.02
C SER A 106 -1.15 3.63 -18.67
N ARG A 107 -1.11 2.56 -17.88
CA ARG A 107 -0.34 2.51 -16.63
C ARG A 107 1.15 2.68 -16.90
N LEU A 108 1.70 1.96 -17.87
CA LEU A 108 3.11 2.03 -18.26
C LEU A 108 3.52 3.44 -18.65
N LYS A 109 2.65 4.19 -19.34
CA LYS A 109 2.90 5.56 -19.75
C LYS A 109 2.86 6.55 -18.58
N ASN A 110 1.92 6.38 -17.65
CA ASN A 110 1.68 7.36 -16.58
C ASN A 110 2.51 7.08 -15.33
N ASN A 111 2.55 5.83 -14.90
CA ASN A 111 3.33 5.35 -13.76
C ASN A 111 3.64 3.85 -13.96
N PRO A 112 4.86 3.51 -14.41
CA PRO A 112 5.24 2.13 -14.72
C PRO A 112 5.04 1.15 -13.58
N LEU A 113 5.25 1.60 -12.33
CA LEU A 113 5.08 0.74 -11.15
C LEU A 113 3.64 0.20 -11.03
N ARG A 114 2.65 0.92 -11.54
CA ARG A 114 1.25 0.48 -11.51
C ARG A 114 0.95 -0.71 -12.42
N VAL A 115 1.86 -1.06 -13.33
CA VAL A 115 1.73 -2.29 -14.14
C VAL A 115 1.86 -3.52 -13.26
N LEU A 116 2.64 -3.47 -12.17
CA LEU A 116 2.78 -4.57 -11.20
C LEU A 116 1.44 -4.97 -10.55
N ASP A 117 0.46 -4.04 -10.48
CA ASP A 117 -0.90 -4.31 -9.98
C ASP A 117 -1.86 -4.77 -11.12
N SER A 118 -1.33 -5.27 -12.23
CA SER A 118 -2.19 -5.80 -13.30
C SER A 118 -2.88 -7.09 -12.86
N LYS A 119 -4.16 -7.20 -13.21
CA LYS A 119 -4.94 -8.43 -13.03
C LYS A 119 -5.03 -9.25 -14.33
N ASP A 120 -4.43 -8.75 -15.41
CA ASP A 120 -4.41 -9.44 -16.70
C ASP A 120 -3.45 -10.61 -16.67
N PRO A 121 -3.91 -11.84 -16.99
CA PRO A 121 -3.07 -13.02 -16.91
C PRO A 121 -1.82 -12.97 -17.79
N LYS A 122 -1.93 -12.35 -18.99
CA LYS A 122 -0.80 -12.22 -19.92
C LYS A 122 0.25 -11.25 -19.36
N THR A 123 -0.20 -10.10 -18.84
CA THR A 123 0.69 -9.14 -18.18
C THR A 123 1.34 -9.76 -16.94
N GLN A 124 0.59 -10.54 -16.14
CA GLN A 124 1.16 -11.22 -14.97
C GLN A 124 2.23 -12.25 -15.36
N GLU A 125 2.06 -12.96 -16.49
CA GLU A 125 3.08 -13.89 -16.99
C GLU A 125 4.36 -13.15 -17.37
N ILE A 126 4.25 -12.03 -18.11
CA ILE A 126 5.37 -11.17 -18.46
C ILE A 126 6.11 -10.67 -17.21
N LEU A 127 5.36 -10.31 -16.17
CA LEU A 127 5.93 -9.75 -14.93
C LEU A 127 6.67 -10.78 -14.06
N LYS A 128 6.56 -12.08 -14.32
CA LYS A 128 7.32 -13.10 -13.56
C LYS A 128 8.83 -12.94 -13.69
N ASP A 129 9.29 -12.55 -14.88
CA ASP A 129 10.71 -12.37 -15.18
C ASP A 129 11.14 -10.89 -15.12
N ALA A 130 10.26 -10.00 -14.68
CA ALA A 130 10.54 -8.58 -14.55
C ALA A 130 11.54 -8.30 -13.41
N PRO A 131 12.33 -7.20 -13.51
CA PRO A 131 13.16 -6.75 -12.39
C PRO A 131 12.35 -6.62 -11.11
N SER A 132 12.93 -6.99 -9.98
CA SER A 132 12.29 -6.83 -8.68
C SER A 132 12.74 -5.54 -8.01
N ILE A 133 11.81 -4.87 -7.31
CA ILE A 133 12.18 -3.68 -6.52
C ILE A 133 13.20 -4.02 -5.42
N SER A 134 13.21 -5.27 -4.93
CA SER A 134 14.18 -5.73 -3.93
C SER A 134 15.64 -5.52 -4.33
N ASP A 135 15.94 -5.55 -5.64
CA ASP A 135 17.30 -5.41 -6.17
C ASP A 135 17.81 -3.96 -6.08
N TYR A 136 16.91 -3.02 -5.85
CA TYR A 136 17.17 -1.57 -5.76
C TYR A 136 17.04 -1.03 -4.35
N LEU A 137 16.44 -1.81 -3.43
CA LEU A 137 16.20 -1.36 -2.07
C LEU A 137 17.49 -1.27 -1.25
N PRO A 138 17.63 -0.25 -0.39
CA PRO A 138 18.64 -0.24 0.65
C PRO A 138 18.52 -1.49 1.54
N LYS A 139 19.65 -1.99 2.03
CA LYS A 139 19.70 -3.14 2.94
C LYS A 139 18.83 -2.95 4.18
N SER A 140 18.81 -1.74 4.73
CA SER A 140 17.96 -1.39 5.89
C SER A 140 16.46 -1.61 5.63
N SER A 141 15.98 -1.31 4.41
CA SER A 141 14.57 -1.52 4.03
C SER A 141 14.23 -3.01 3.95
N LEU A 142 15.13 -3.83 3.41
CA LEU A 142 14.95 -5.29 3.38
C LEU A 142 14.98 -5.88 4.79
N GLU A 143 15.90 -5.41 5.64
CA GLU A 143 15.99 -5.81 7.05
C GLU A 143 14.71 -5.44 7.83
N LEU A 144 14.13 -4.27 7.57
CA LEU A 144 12.85 -3.86 8.17
C LEU A 144 11.72 -4.84 7.81
N LEU A 145 11.57 -5.20 6.53
CA LEU A 145 10.56 -6.16 6.07
C LEU A 145 10.74 -7.52 6.76
N LEU A 146 11.97 -8.02 6.83
CA LEU A 146 12.29 -9.30 7.47
C LEU A 146 12.05 -9.25 8.98
N LYS A 147 12.41 -8.13 9.63
CA LYS A 147 12.18 -7.91 11.07
C LYS A 147 10.69 -7.91 11.40
N ILE A 148 9.88 -7.16 10.64
CA ILE A 148 8.42 -7.14 10.82
C ILE A 148 7.85 -8.55 10.67
N LYS A 149 8.19 -9.24 9.58
CA LYS A 149 7.72 -10.61 9.33
C LYS A 149 8.10 -11.55 10.47
N LYS A 150 9.33 -11.45 11.01
CA LYS A 150 9.80 -12.30 12.12
C LYS A 150 9.07 -12.00 13.43
N ILE A 151 8.88 -10.72 13.79
CA ILE A 151 8.24 -10.31 15.05
C ILE A 151 6.80 -10.82 15.12
N PHE A 152 6.05 -10.73 14.03
CA PHE A 152 4.62 -11.05 14.00
C PHE A 152 4.31 -12.42 13.39
N SER A 153 5.30 -13.31 13.24
CA SER A 153 5.15 -14.61 12.56
C SER A 153 4.13 -15.56 13.22
N GLU A 154 3.92 -15.42 14.52
CA GLU A 154 2.97 -16.24 15.27
C GLU A 154 1.57 -15.64 15.34
N GLU A 155 1.47 -14.31 15.14
CA GLU A 155 0.22 -13.56 15.29
C GLU A 155 -0.47 -13.32 13.96
N CYS A 156 0.30 -13.24 12.88
CA CYS A 156 -0.17 -12.76 11.58
C CYS A 156 0.51 -13.51 10.43
N ASN A 157 -0.27 -13.93 9.44
CA ASN A 157 0.30 -14.48 8.21
C ASN A 157 0.83 -13.33 7.34
N ILE A 158 2.14 -13.05 7.45
CA ILE A 158 2.79 -11.96 6.72
C ILE A 158 3.55 -12.49 5.50
N LYS A 159 3.23 -11.93 4.33
CA LYS A 159 3.90 -12.20 3.06
C LYS A 159 4.63 -10.95 2.56
N ILE A 160 5.94 -11.05 2.35
CA ILE A 160 6.66 -10.02 1.59
C ILE A 160 6.30 -10.22 0.12
N ASP A 161 5.73 -9.18 -0.51
CA ASP A 161 5.27 -9.19 -1.90
C ASP A 161 5.86 -8.00 -2.64
N HIS A 162 6.97 -8.22 -3.33
CA HIS A 162 7.70 -7.15 -4.04
C HIS A 162 6.93 -6.55 -5.23
N ASN A 163 5.81 -7.16 -5.63
CA ASN A 163 4.90 -6.61 -6.62
C ASN A 163 3.81 -5.74 -5.99
N LEU A 164 3.69 -5.71 -4.65
CA LEU A 164 2.72 -4.86 -3.99
C LEU A 164 3.07 -3.40 -4.19
N VAL A 165 2.24 -2.69 -4.94
CA VAL A 165 2.23 -1.24 -5.10
C VAL A 165 0.87 -0.68 -4.72
N ARG A 166 0.81 0.58 -4.34
CA ARG A 166 -0.46 1.24 -3.97
C ARG A 166 -0.96 2.14 -5.09
N GLY A 167 -2.27 2.30 -5.16
CA GLY A 167 -2.92 3.08 -6.21
C GLY A 167 -2.69 4.59 -6.17
N LEU A 168 -1.98 5.11 -5.17
CA LEU A 168 -1.71 6.53 -4.97
C LEU A 168 -0.19 6.77 -5.03
N ASP A 169 0.21 7.76 -5.78
CA ASP A 169 1.62 8.01 -6.12
C ASP A 169 2.43 8.64 -4.97
N TYR A 170 1.74 9.16 -3.93
CA TYR A 170 2.38 9.78 -2.78
C TYR A 170 3.04 8.78 -1.82
N TYR A 171 2.74 7.47 -1.92
CA TYR A 171 3.38 6.49 -1.05
C TYR A 171 4.89 6.40 -1.30
N SER A 172 5.64 6.36 -0.18
CA SER A 172 7.09 6.20 -0.13
C SER A 172 7.45 5.22 0.99
N GLY A 173 8.52 4.44 0.83
CA GLY A 173 8.90 3.51 1.90
C GLY A 173 7.96 2.32 2.06
N PHE A 174 7.63 1.99 3.30
CA PHE A 174 6.83 0.82 3.67
C PHE A 174 5.38 0.95 3.19
N VAL A 175 4.88 -0.12 2.54
CA VAL A 175 3.47 -0.24 2.11
C VAL A 175 2.92 -1.61 2.48
N PHE A 176 1.62 -1.68 2.69
CA PHE A 176 0.96 -2.92 3.08
C PHE A 176 -0.50 -2.98 2.61
N GLU A 177 -0.98 -4.22 2.52
CA GLU A 177 -2.37 -4.53 2.19
C GLU A 177 -2.77 -5.83 2.88
N SER A 178 -3.91 -5.85 3.56
CA SER A 178 -4.46 -7.06 4.14
C SER A 178 -5.60 -7.58 3.28
N ILE A 179 -5.50 -8.84 2.92
CA ILE A 179 -6.44 -9.54 2.04
C ILE A 179 -7.06 -10.75 2.76
N SER A 180 -8.27 -11.13 2.36
CA SER A 180 -8.92 -12.38 2.75
C SER A 180 -9.65 -12.99 1.56
N SER A 181 -9.47 -14.29 1.35
CA SER A 181 -10.10 -15.04 0.25
C SER A 181 -11.63 -15.02 0.29
N ASP A 182 -12.21 -14.81 1.48
CA ASP A 182 -13.66 -14.86 1.69
C ASP A 182 -14.38 -13.59 1.20
N LEU A 183 -13.64 -12.55 0.86
CA LEU A 183 -14.18 -11.26 0.41
C LEU A 183 -14.42 -11.17 -1.11
N GLY A 184 -14.26 -12.28 -1.83
CA GLY A 184 -14.55 -12.38 -3.26
C GLY A 184 -13.55 -11.64 -4.16
N ALA A 185 -14.05 -10.99 -5.22
CA ALA A 185 -13.19 -10.37 -6.25
C ALA A 185 -12.38 -9.15 -5.76
N GLN A 186 -12.76 -8.57 -4.62
CA GLN A 186 -11.99 -7.53 -3.91
C GLN A 186 -11.57 -8.08 -2.56
N ASP A 187 -10.51 -8.83 -2.57
CA ASP A 187 -9.92 -9.52 -1.43
C ASP A 187 -9.27 -8.57 -0.40
N ALA A 188 -8.92 -7.34 -0.82
CA ALA A 188 -8.29 -6.34 0.05
C ALA A 188 -9.32 -5.53 0.85
N TYR A 189 -9.28 -5.64 2.17
CA TYR A 189 -10.16 -4.93 3.11
C TYR A 189 -9.45 -3.81 3.88
N LEU A 190 -8.14 -3.87 3.96
CA LEU A 190 -7.31 -2.89 4.65
C LEU A 190 -6.06 -2.61 3.82
N GLY A 191 -5.60 -1.39 3.84
CA GLY A 191 -4.34 -1.07 3.22
C GLY A 191 -3.82 0.30 3.63
N GLY A 192 -2.52 0.49 3.44
CA GLY A 192 -1.86 1.71 3.84
C GLY A 192 -0.39 1.75 3.45
N GLY A 193 0.34 2.64 4.08
CA GLY A 193 1.76 2.79 3.89
C GLY A 193 2.27 4.15 4.29
N ARG A 194 3.57 4.33 4.13
CA ARG A 194 4.30 5.55 4.43
C ARG A 194 4.18 6.58 3.30
N TYR A 195 4.07 7.87 3.66
CA TYR A 195 3.90 8.98 2.71
C TYR A 195 4.61 10.25 3.20
N ASP A 196 5.88 10.16 3.52
CA ASP A 196 6.70 11.20 4.18
C ASP A 196 6.71 12.54 3.42
N ASN A 197 6.62 12.51 2.09
CA ASN A 197 6.70 13.70 1.27
C ASN A 197 5.35 14.41 1.06
N LEU A 198 4.23 13.83 1.51
CA LEU A 198 2.90 14.38 1.22
C LEU A 198 2.68 15.73 1.91
N CYS A 199 3.17 15.90 3.14
CA CYS A 199 2.99 17.13 3.88
C CYS A 199 3.70 18.30 3.18
N SER A 200 4.95 18.12 2.78
CA SER A 200 5.70 19.15 2.05
C SER A 200 5.14 19.44 0.64
N GLN A 201 4.66 18.42 -0.08
CA GLN A 201 3.96 18.60 -1.35
C GLN A 201 2.69 19.46 -1.23
N LEU A 202 2.05 19.44 -0.07
CA LEU A 202 0.87 20.25 0.24
C LEU A 202 1.21 21.62 0.88
N GLY A 203 2.49 21.99 0.93
CA GLY A 203 2.95 23.28 1.47
C GLY A 203 3.20 23.30 2.97
N GLY A 204 3.22 22.15 3.64
CA GLY A 204 3.65 22.01 5.03
C GLY A 204 5.15 21.73 5.17
N LYS A 205 5.57 21.38 6.38
CA LYS A 205 6.95 20.96 6.67
C LYS A 205 7.16 19.50 6.23
N ASP A 206 8.43 19.15 6.00
CA ASP A 206 8.81 17.75 5.87
C ASP A 206 8.49 17.00 7.16
N MET A 207 7.69 15.97 7.06
CA MET A 207 7.22 15.23 8.22
C MET A 207 6.98 13.75 7.86
N PRO A 208 7.67 12.83 8.52
CA PRO A 208 7.39 11.42 8.35
C PRO A 208 5.93 11.11 8.66
N ALA A 209 5.31 10.33 7.80
CA ALA A 209 3.91 9.99 7.95
C ALA A 209 3.61 8.59 7.43
N ILE A 210 2.79 7.85 8.18
CA ILE A 210 2.30 6.54 7.79
C ILE A 210 0.84 6.41 8.24
N GLY A 211 0.01 5.80 7.40
CA GLY A 211 -1.38 5.57 7.76
C GLY A 211 -1.95 4.30 7.18
N MET A 212 -3.12 3.95 7.68
CA MET A 212 -3.91 2.84 7.17
C MET A 212 -5.39 3.20 7.11
N ALA A 213 -6.09 2.51 6.23
CA ALA A 213 -7.54 2.56 6.15
C ALA A 213 -8.13 1.15 6.02
N ILE A 214 -9.24 0.92 6.71
CA ILE A 214 -10.03 -0.29 6.64
C ILE A 214 -11.45 0.03 6.16
N GLY A 215 -11.94 -0.73 5.18
CA GLY A 215 -13.32 -0.62 4.71
C GLY A 215 -14.28 -1.35 5.65
N CYS A 216 -15.18 -0.60 6.29
CA CYS A 216 -16.10 -1.16 7.29
C CYS A 216 -17.27 -1.95 6.69
N LEU A 217 -17.61 -1.76 5.40
CA LEU A 217 -18.77 -2.39 4.76
C LEU A 217 -18.53 -3.83 4.28
N LEU A 218 -17.31 -4.32 4.32
CA LEU A 218 -16.99 -5.68 3.87
C LEU A 218 -17.53 -6.77 4.81
N TYR A 219 -18.03 -6.37 6.00
CA TYR A 219 -18.53 -7.27 7.03
C TYR A 219 -20.05 -7.16 7.30
N THR A 220 -20.75 -6.28 6.61
CA THR A 220 -22.17 -6.01 6.85
C THR A 220 -23.09 -6.40 5.69
N SER A 221 -22.56 -7.03 4.64
CA SER A 221 -23.40 -7.54 3.55
C SER A 221 -23.71 -9.01 3.82
N ASP A 222 -24.89 -9.26 4.34
CA ASP A 222 -25.58 -10.55 4.17
C ASP A 222 -25.88 -10.79 2.69
#